data_500a761a3f8ac103067ba73fea3db898
#
_entry.id   500a761a3f8ac103067ba73fea3db898
#
_cell.length_a   1.000
_cell.length_b   1.000
_cell.length_c   1.000
_cell.angle_alpha   90.00
_cell.angle_beta   90.00
_cell.angle_gamma   90.00
#
_symmetry.space_group_name_H-M   'P 1'
#
loop_
_entity.id
_entity.type
_entity.pdbx_description
1 polymer ?
#
loop_
_entity_poly.entity_id
_entity_poly.type
_entity_poly.pdbx_seq_one_letter_code
_entity_poly.pdbx_strand_id
1 'polypeptide(L)' 'MAKIWRNRLIAGTQSFADCPARYKDAVVALLREDVTNGVITEERFTEITGMDW' A
#
# COMPACT_ATOMS: atom_id res chain seq x y z
N MET A 1 -2.32 -9.33 -9.27
CA MET A 1 -1.23 -9.48 -8.26
C MET A 1 -1.09 -8.25 -7.37
N ALA A 2 -1.17 -7.03 -7.93
CA ALA A 2 -1.05 -5.81 -7.11
C ALA A 2 -2.10 -5.73 -6.00
N LYS A 3 -3.35 -6.13 -6.27
CA LYS A 3 -4.41 -6.11 -5.26
C LYS A 3 -4.12 -7.05 -4.10
N ILE A 4 -3.51 -8.20 -4.37
CA ILE A 4 -3.13 -9.16 -3.33
C ILE A 4 -2.06 -8.54 -2.44
N TRP A 5 -1.05 -7.91 -3.03
CA TRP A 5 -0.01 -7.22 -2.28
C TRP A 5 -0.57 -6.07 -1.45
N ARG A 6 -1.46 -5.25 -2.06
CA ARG A 6 -2.13 -4.18 -1.34
C ARG A 6 -2.85 -4.72 -0.10
N ASN A 7 -3.61 -5.80 -0.25
CA ASN A 7 -4.35 -6.39 0.86
C ASN A 7 -3.43 -6.91 1.95
N ARG A 8 -2.33 -7.55 1.59
CA ARG A 8 -1.33 -8.05 2.55
C ARG A 8 -0.67 -6.91 3.31
N LEU A 9 -0.36 -5.82 2.65
CA LEU A 9 0.26 -4.66 3.28
C LEU A 9 -0.69 -4.00 4.27
N ILE A 10 -1.95 -3.86 3.93
CA ILE A 10 -2.96 -3.32 4.85
C ILE A 10 -3.15 -4.23 6.05
N ALA A 11 -3.17 -5.55 5.83
CA ALA A 11 -3.31 -6.54 6.90
C ALA A 11 -2.06 -6.66 7.78
N GLY A 12 -0.92 -6.16 7.31
CA GLY A 12 0.34 -6.23 8.07
C GLY A 12 1.03 -7.58 8.01
N THR A 13 0.65 -8.46 7.06
CA THR A 13 1.27 -9.78 6.92
C THR A 13 2.54 -9.78 6.09
N GLN A 14 2.75 -8.71 5.32
CA GLN A 14 3.94 -8.52 4.49
C GLN A 14 4.39 -7.07 4.59
N SER A 15 5.67 -6.79 4.37
CA SER A 15 6.16 -5.42 4.33
C SER A 15 6.27 -4.92 2.89
N PHE A 16 6.24 -3.61 2.73
CA PHE A 16 6.37 -2.98 1.40
C PHE A 16 7.71 -3.35 0.73
N ALA A 17 8.76 -3.52 1.52
CA ALA A 17 10.08 -3.91 1.02
C ALA A 17 10.05 -5.30 0.36
N ASP A 18 9.14 -6.18 0.77
CA ASP A 18 8.99 -7.51 0.20
C ASP A 18 8.29 -7.50 -1.16
N CYS A 19 7.58 -6.41 -1.47
CA CYS A 19 6.85 -6.31 -2.73
C CYS A 19 7.83 -6.19 -3.90
N PRO A 20 7.67 -7.02 -4.96
CA PRO A 20 8.51 -6.87 -6.15
C PRO A 20 8.42 -5.47 -6.74
N ALA A 21 9.55 -4.93 -7.20
CA ALA A 21 9.61 -3.58 -7.75
C ALA A 21 8.60 -3.35 -8.87
N ARG A 22 8.36 -4.37 -9.70
CA ARG A 22 7.41 -4.27 -10.81
C ARG A 22 5.96 -4.05 -10.38
N TYR A 23 5.63 -4.36 -9.12
CA TYR A 23 4.29 -4.15 -8.57
C TYR A 23 4.18 -2.93 -7.69
N LYS A 24 5.31 -2.35 -7.26
CA LYS A 24 5.29 -1.26 -6.28
C LYS A 24 4.49 -0.06 -6.74
N ASP A 25 4.67 0.37 -7.98
CA ASP A 25 3.94 1.53 -8.51
C ASP A 25 2.43 1.30 -8.50
N ALA A 26 2.00 0.12 -8.95
CA ALA A 26 0.58 -0.23 -8.94
C ALA A 26 0.02 -0.33 -7.52
N VAL A 27 0.80 -0.90 -6.60
CA VAL A 27 0.40 -1.02 -5.19
C VAL A 27 0.27 0.35 -4.56
N VAL A 28 1.21 1.25 -4.80
CA VAL A 28 1.14 2.63 -4.29
C VAL A 28 -0.11 3.33 -4.82
N ALA A 29 -0.41 3.17 -6.11
CA ALA A 29 -1.61 3.76 -6.70
C ALA A 29 -2.88 3.22 -6.03
N LEU A 30 -2.95 1.92 -5.75
CA LEU A 30 -4.08 1.31 -5.06
C LEU A 30 -4.21 1.83 -3.63
N LEU A 31 -3.09 1.98 -2.92
CA LEU A 31 -3.11 2.50 -1.55
C LEU A 31 -3.55 3.96 -1.51
N ARG A 32 -3.14 4.78 -2.48
CA ARG A 32 -3.61 6.17 -2.58
C ARG A 32 -5.11 6.23 -2.84
N GLU A 33 -5.60 5.36 -3.71
CA GLU A 33 -7.03 5.23 -3.97
C GLU A 33 -7.77 4.84 -2.69
N ASP A 34 -7.21 3.92 -1.91
CA ASP A 34 -7.80 3.49 -0.64
C ASP A 34 -7.87 4.65 0.37
N VAL A 35 -6.87 5.52 0.41
CA VAL A 35 -6.92 6.71 1.26
C VAL A 35 -8.05 7.63 0.79
N THR A 36 -8.14 7.87 -0.51
CA THR A 36 -9.19 8.72 -1.08
C THR A 36 -10.58 8.18 -0.77
N ASN A 37 -10.75 6.87 -0.78
CA ASN A 37 -12.01 6.20 -0.51
C ASN A 37 -12.30 5.99 0.98
N GLY A 38 -11.37 6.39 1.86
CA GLY A 38 -11.55 6.24 3.29
C GLY A 38 -11.31 4.84 3.82
N VAL A 39 -10.69 3.96 3.04
CA VAL A 39 -10.37 2.59 3.45
C VAL A 39 -9.22 2.57 4.46
N ILE A 40 -8.22 3.42 4.22
CA ILE A 40 -7.10 3.63 5.14
C ILE A 40 -6.88 5.12 5.32
N THR A 41 -6.10 5.50 6.34
CA THR A 41 -5.76 6.91 6.58
C THR A 41 -4.46 7.27 5.85
N GLU A 42 -4.20 8.58 5.71
CA GLU A 42 -2.92 9.07 5.19
C GLU A 42 -1.76 8.59 6.05
N GLU A 43 -1.94 8.58 7.36
CA GLU A 43 -0.94 8.09 8.30
C GLU A 43 -0.62 6.62 8.04
N ARG A 44 -1.65 5.83 7.81
CA ARG A 44 -1.47 4.40 7.51
C ARG A 44 -0.73 4.19 6.20
N PHE A 45 -1.04 5.01 5.18
CA PHE A 45 -0.31 4.99 3.91
C PHE A 45 1.19 5.22 4.14
N THR A 46 1.53 6.24 4.93
CA THR A 46 2.92 6.55 5.23
C THR A 46 3.60 5.41 6.00
N GLU A 47 2.91 4.80 6.97
CA GLU A 47 3.44 3.65 7.70
C GLU A 47 3.75 2.47 6.77
N ILE A 48 2.85 2.19 5.84
CA ILE A 48 2.98 1.03 4.95
C ILE A 48 4.11 1.24 3.94
N THR A 49 4.15 2.41 3.31
CA THR A 49 5.05 2.65 2.17
C THR A 49 6.35 3.35 2.56
N GLY A 50 6.37 4.01 3.70
CA GLY A 50 7.48 4.90 4.06
C GLY A 50 7.53 6.17 3.22
N MET A 51 6.48 6.44 2.45
CA MET A 51 6.38 7.61 1.57
C MET A 51 5.43 8.64 2.16
N ASP A 52 5.71 9.92 1.93
CA ASP A 52 4.81 10.99 2.35
C ASP A 52 3.55 10.97 1.47
N TRP A 53 2.43 11.30 2.09
CA TRP A 53 1.18 11.46 1.36
C TRP A 53 1.25 12.72 0.49
#